data_99ad3cd4a9f1ffa6abd87acab48ffb44
#
_entry.id   99ad3cd4a9f1ffa6abd87acab48ffb44
#
_cell.length_a   1.000
_cell.length_b   1.000
_cell.length_c   1.000
_cell.angle_alpha   90.00
_cell.angle_beta   90.00
_cell.angle_gamma   90.00
#
_symmetry.space_group_name_H-M   'P 1'
#
loop_
_entity.id
_entity.type
_entity.pdbx_description
1 polymer ?
#
loop_
_entity_poly.entity_id
_entity_poly.type
_entity_poly.pdbx_seq_one_letter_code
_entity_poly.pdbx_strand_id
1 'polypeptide(L)'
;MVSEKLNELLNKAIARELQVSIQYMWQHVQVTGMDGVIVSDIFKKTAIAEMKHAEALAERLDYLDGVPCTKPDPIFVGGSLIEMLKQDQQDEETAIETYKRGIQLASQEGDFTTRRLFEDILGEEEKHIDTFGKLLVGMTSPFTQPGL
;
A
#
# COMPACT_ATOMS: atom_id res chain seq x y z
N MET A 1 12.74 -23.92 -4.00
CA MET A 1 13.61 -22.72 -3.96
C MET A 1 12.99 -21.62 -4.81
N VAL A 2 13.01 -20.40 -4.30
CA VAL A 2 12.45 -19.25 -5.04
C VAL A 2 13.35 -18.89 -6.23
N SER A 3 12.74 -18.52 -7.38
CA SER A 3 13.50 -17.96 -8.48
C SER A 3 14.04 -16.58 -8.13
N GLU A 4 15.11 -16.17 -8.82
CA GLU A 4 15.68 -14.83 -8.61
C GLU A 4 14.64 -13.73 -8.89
N LYS A 5 13.87 -13.87 -9.97
CA LYS A 5 12.83 -12.91 -10.35
C LYS A 5 11.74 -12.78 -9.29
N LEU A 6 11.27 -13.91 -8.76
CA LEU A 6 10.22 -13.91 -7.75
C LEU A 6 10.76 -13.37 -6.42
N ASN A 7 12.00 -13.71 -6.06
CA ASN A 7 12.67 -13.17 -4.89
C ASN A 7 12.78 -11.64 -4.97
N GLU A 8 13.19 -11.10 -6.09
CA GLU A 8 13.30 -9.66 -6.30
C GLU A 8 11.94 -8.97 -6.21
N LEU A 9 10.91 -9.58 -6.80
CA LEU A 9 9.56 -8.99 -6.79
C LEU A 9 8.95 -9.02 -5.39
N LEU A 10 9.12 -10.12 -4.64
CA LEU A 10 8.67 -10.21 -3.25
C LEU A 10 9.36 -9.14 -2.39
N ASN A 11 10.66 -8.97 -2.55
CA ASN A 11 11.40 -7.95 -1.82
C ASN A 11 11.02 -6.52 -2.23
N LYS A 12 10.73 -6.31 -3.51
CA LYS A 12 10.21 -5.02 -3.98
C LYS A 12 8.87 -4.69 -3.31
N ALA A 13 7.99 -5.69 -3.22
CA ALA A 13 6.71 -5.52 -2.53
C ALA A 13 6.90 -5.25 -1.03
N ILE A 14 7.80 -5.99 -0.38
CA ILE A 14 8.10 -5.78 1.05
C ILE A 14 8.59 -4.36 1.30
N ALA A 15 9.55 -3.88 0.50
CA ALA A 15 10.09 -2.53 0.64
C ALA A 15 9.00 -1.45 0.52
N ARG A 16 8.08 -1.64 -0.39
CA ARG A 16 6.93 -0.75 -0.57
C ARG A 16 5.98 -0.82 0.62
N GLU A 17 5.66 -2.02 1.12
CA GLU A 17 4.77 -2.17 2.28
C GLU A 17 5.37 -1.55 3.54
N LEU A 18 6.67 -1.68 3.74
CA LEU A 18 7.38 -1.01 4.83
C LEU A 18 7.30 0.51 4.69
N GLN A 19 7.50 1.02 3.48
CA GLN A 19 7.39 2.46 3.18
C GLN A 19 6.04 3.00 3.63
N VAL A 20 4.95 2.43 3.13
CA VAL A 20 3.61 2.98 3.36
C VAL A 20 3.10 2.69 4.77
N SER A 21 3.56 1.63 5.43
CA SER A 21 3.26 1.40 6.84
C SER A 21 3.73 2.58 7.70
N ILE A 22 4.94 3.07 7.43
CA ILE A 22 5.50 4.22 8.14
C ILE A 22 4.83 5.50 7.66
N GLN A 23 4.69 5.69 6.36
CA GLN A 23 4.12 6.87 5.74
C GLN A 23 2.70 7.17 6.24
N TYR A 24 1.81 6.19 6.18
CA TYR A 24 0.43 6.35 6.62
C TYR A 24 0.33 6.52 8.13
N MET A 25 1.20 5.87 8.90
CA MET A 25 1.23 6.04 10.35
C MET A 25 1.64 7.46 10.72
N TRP A 26 2.67 8.02 10.06
CA TRP A 26 3.07 9.41 10.28
C TRP A 26 2.02 10.40 9.80
N GLN A 27 1.34 10.13 8.72
CA GLN A 27 0.20 10.93 8.26
C GLN A 27 -0.92 10.93 9.29
N HIS A 28 -1.23 9.77 9.88
CA HIS A 28 -2.17 9.66 11.00
C HIS A 28 -1.80 10.62 12.14
N VAL A 29 -0.52 10.72 12.47
CA VAL A 29 -0.04 11.57 13.57
C VAL A 29 -0.08 13.06 13.20
N GLN A 30 0.19 13.39 11.93
CA GLN A 30 0.42 14.77 11.50
C GLN A 30 -0.83 15.51 11.03
N VAL A 31 -1.90 14.82 10.63
CA VAL A 31 -3.11 15.49 10.13
C VAL A 31 -3.75 16.36 11.20
N THR A 32 -4.24 17.52 10.79
CA THR A 32 -4.87 18.51 11.66
C THR A 32 -6.15 19.04 11.02
N GLY A 33 -6.93 19.80 11.80
CA GLY A 33 -8.19 20.35 11.34
C GLY A 33 -9.32 19.33 11.32
N MET A 34 -10.50 19.76 10.93
CA MET A 34 -11.70 18.89 10.95
C MET A 34 -11.57 17.73 9.99
N ASP A 35 -11.13 18.00 8.77
CA ASP A 35 -10.94 16.94 7.76
C ASP A 35 -9.85 15.97 8.19
N GLY A 36 -8.77 16.47 8.79
CA GLY A 36 -7.69 15.64 9.32
C GLY A 36 -8.15 14.71 10.42
N VAL A 37 -8.97 15.20 11.34
CA VAL A 37 -9.51 14.37 12.43
C VAL A 37 -10.38 13.24 11.88
N ILE A 38 -11.17 13.51 10.85
CA ILE A 38 -12.03 12.50 10.21
C ILE A 38 -11.21 11.39 9.57
N VAL A 39 -10.12 11.74 8.88
CA VAL A 39 -9.32 10.76 8.13
C VAL A 39 -8.18 10.13 8.95
N SER A 40 -7.88 10.68 10.11
CA SER A 40 -6.76 10.20 10.95
C SER A 40 -6.83 8.70 11.23
N ASP A 41 -8.00 8.20 11.59
CA ASP A 41 -8.20 6.77 11.88
C ASP A 41 -8.06 5.89 10.64
N ILE A 42 -8.46 6.40 9.49
CA ILE A 42 -8.30 5.70 8.20
C ILE A 42 -6.82 5.49 7.90
N PHE A 43 -5.99 6.52 8.06
CA PHE A 43 -4.55 6.40 7.88
C PHE A 43 -3.93 5.35 8.82
N LYS A 44 -4.32 5.36 10.09
CA LYS A 44 -3.78 4.39 11.06
C LYS A 44 -4.17 2.97 10.72
N LYS A 45 -5.44 2.72 10.42
CA LYS A 45 -5.94 1.39 10.04
C LYS A 45 -5.26 0.88 8.78
N THR A 46 -5.08 1.75 7.81
CA THR A 46 -4.40 1.39 6.56
C THR A 46 -2.92 1.09 6.82
N ALA A 47 -2.24 1.89 7.63
CA ALA A 47 -0.85 1.64 8.01
C ALA A 47 -0.68 0.26 8.64
N ILE A 48 -1.57 -0.12 9.54
CA ILE A 48 -1.55 -1.43 10.20
C ILE A 48 -1.78 -2.56 9.18
N ALA A 49 -2.73 -2.37 8.26
CA ALA A 49 -3.00 -3.35 7.20
C ALA A 49 -1.76 -3.55 6.31
N GLU A 50 -1.07 -2.47 5.96
CA GLU A 50 0.15 -2.54 5.15
C GLU A 50 1.29 -3.28 5.88
N MET A 51 1.43 -3.08 7.19
CA MET A 51 2.43 -3.84 7.96
C MET A 51 2.09 -5.33 7.99
N LYS A 52 0.82 -5.70 8.05
CA LYS A 52 0.40 -7.10 7.96
C LYS A 52 0.70 -7.69 6.58
N HIS A 53 0.58 -6.90 5.52
CA HIS A 53 1.01 -7.32 4.18
C HIS A 53 2.51 -7.59 4.15
N ALA A 54 3.32 -6.70 4.73
CA ALA A 54 4.76 -6.89 4.81
C ALA A 54 5.11 -8.19 5.54
N GLU A 55 4.45 -8.46 6.66
CA GLU A 55 4.63 -9.69 7.43
C GLU A 55 4.31 -10.94 6.57
N ALA A 56 3.15 -10.95 5.92
CA ALA A 56 2.73 -12.10 5.11
C ALA A 56 3.68 -12.34 3.92
N LEU A 57 4.15 -11.28 3.28
CA LEU A 57 5.12 -11.38 2.19
C LEU A 57 6.47 -11.90 2.69
N ALA A 58 6.91 -11.42 3.84
CA ALA A 58 8.17 -11.86 4.45
C ALA A 58 8.11 -13.33 4.88
N GLU A 59 7.02 -13.77 5.49
CA GLU A 59 6.80 -15.17 5.85
C GLU A 59 6.84 -16.07 4.61
N ARG A 60 6.20 -15.63 3.53
CA ARG A 60 6.22 -16.40 2.28
C ARG A 60 7.62 -16.49 1.68
N LEU A 61 8.35 -15.38 1.69
CA LEU A 61 9.72 -15.35 1.17
C LEU A 61 10.65 -16.22 2.01
N ASP A 62 10.51 -16.19 3.32
CA ASP A 62 11.28 -17.05 4.22
C ASP A 62 11.00 -18.54 3.95
N TYR A 63 9.73 -18.89 3.79
CA TYR A 63 9.34 -20.25 3.40
C TYR A 63 10.02 -20.70 2.10
N LEU A 64 10.25 -19.79 1.18
CA LEU A 64 10.89 -20.04 -0.12
C LEU A 64 12.42 -19.95 -0.05
N ASP A 65 13.00 -19.91 1.13
CA ASP A 65 14.44 -19.76 1.41
C ASP A 65 15.04 -18.44 0.92
N GLY A 66 14.21 -17.42 0.74
CA GLY A 66 14.68 -16.08 0.44
C GLY A 66 14.88 -15.27 1.74
N VAL A 67 15.47 -14.09 1.61
CA VAL A 67 15.74 -13.21 2.75
C VAL A 67 14.97 -11.91 2.57
N PRO A 68 14.01 -11.60 3.47
CA PRO A 68 13.27 -10.35 3.39
C PRO A 68 14.20 -9.12 3.53
N CYS A 69 13.94 -8.09 2.72
CA CYS A 69 14.69 -6.86 2.80
C CYS A 69 14.30 -6.07 4.07
N THR A 70 15.21 -5.21 4.51
CA THR A 70 15.03 -4.40 5.72
C THR A 70 14.94 -2.91 5.44
N LYS A 71 15.08 -2.51 4.17
CA LYS A 71 15.09 -1.09 3.78
C LYS A 71 13.79 -0.73 3.08
N PRO A 72 12.99 0.19 3.66
CA PRO A 72 11.79 0.69 2.98
C PRO A 72 12.15 1.47 1.71
N ASP A 73 11.21 1.55 0.77
CA ASP A 73 11.28 2.54 -0.30
C ASP A 73 11.18 3.96 0.29
N PRO A 74 11.51 5.01 -0.47
CA PRO A 74 11.47 6.39 0.03
C PRO A 74 10.10 6.75 0.62
N ILE A 75 10.12 7.32 1.81
CA ILE A 75 8.92 7.67 2.57
C ILE A 75 8.59 9.14 2.36
N PHE A 76 7.35 9.45 2.03
CA PHE A 76 6.86 10.81 1.83
C PHE A 76 5.98 11.21 3.01
N VAL A 77 6.42 12.21 3.76
CA VAL A 77 5.70 12.69 4.96
C VAL A 77 5.56 14.20 4.90
N GLY A 78 4.44 14.71 5.39
CA GLY A 78 4.18 16.14 5.43
C GLY A 78 3.32 16.62 4.26
N GLY A 79 3.19 17.94 4.16
CA GLY A 79 2.31 18.57 3.19
C GLY A 79 0.88 18.70 3.70
N SER A 80 -0.01 19.18 2.83
CA SER A 80 -1.44 19.28 3.13
C SER A 80 -2.10 17.90 3.09
N LEU A 81 -3.29 17.79 3.65
CA LEU A 81 -4.05 16.55 3.58
C LEU A 81 -4.31 16.10 2.14
N ILE A 82 -4.63 17.04 1.25
CA ILE A 82 -4.83 16.75 -0.18
C ILE A 82 -3.55 16.22 -0.82
N GLU A 83 -2.40 16.82 -0.52
CA GLU A 83 -1.11 16.34 -1.01
C GLU A 83 -0.79 14.94 -0.50
N MET A 84 -1.05 14.67 0.78
CA MET A 84 -0.88 13.33 1.37
C MET A 84 -1.73 12.30 0.63
N LEU A 85 -3.02 12.59 0.44
CA LEU A 85 -3.94 11.66 -0.21
C LEU A 85 -3.58 11.40 -1.67
N LYS A 86 -3.10 12.42 -2.40
CA LYS A 86 -2.64 12.25 -3.78
C LYS A 86 -1.39 11.38 -3.85
N GLN A 87 -0.45 11.58 -2.93
CA GLN A 87 0.75 10.75 -2.85
C GLN A 87 0.39 9.30 -2.52
N ASP A 88 -0.49 9.10 -1.53
CA ASP A 88 -0.92 7.78 -1.10
C ASP A 88 -1.65 7.03 -2.24
N GLN A 89 -2.50 7.74 -2.98
CA GLN A 89 -3.18 7.17 -4.14
C GLN A 89 -2.18 6.71 -5.21
N GLN A 90 -1.16 7.50 -5.47
CA GLN A 90 -0.10 7.13 -6.41
C GLN A 90 0.70 5.92 -5.91
N ASP A 91 1.00 5.86 -4.63
CA ASP A 91 1.71 4.73 -4.03
C ASP A 91 0.89 3.44 -4.11
N GLU A 92 -0.43 3.53 -3.96
CA GLU A 92 -1.32 2.38 -4.15
C GLU A 92 -1.37 1.92 -5.61
N GLU A 93 -1.38 2.85 -6.57
CA GLU A 93 -1.31 2.50 -8.01
C GLU A 93 -0.04 1.71 -8.32
N THR A 94 1.09 2.15 -7.79
CA THR A 94 2.36 1.45 -7.96
C THR A 94 2.30 0.04 -7.38
N ALA A 95 1.71 -0.12 -6.21
CA ALA A 95 1.53 -1.43 -5.57
C ALA A 95 0.65 -2.35 -6.43
N ILE A 96 -0.48 -1.85 -6.90
CA ILE A 96 -1.40 -2.61 -7.75
C ILE A 96 -0.67 -3.17 -8.96
N GLU A 97 0.15 -2.35 -9.65
CA GLU A 97 0.93 -2.81 -10.79
C GLU A 97 1.96 -3.87 -10.39
N THR A 98 2.61 -3.71 -9.25
CA THR A 98 3.57 -4.69 -8.74
C THR A 98 2.90 -6.03 -8.45
N TYR A 99 1.75 -6.03 -7.79
CA TYR A 99 1.03 -7.26 -7.47
C TYR A 99 0.48 -7.95 -8.72
N LYS A 100 -0.01 -7.21 -9.71
CA LYS A 100 -0.43 -7.78 -10.99
C LYS A 100 0.73 -8.51 -11.68
N ARG A 101 1.91 -7.91 -11.71
CA ARG A 101 3.10 -8.56 -12.26
C ARG A 101 3.49 -9.79 -11.46
N GLY A 102 3.37 -9.70 -10.14
CA GLY A 102 3.65 -10.82 -9.24
C GLY A 102 2.72 -12.01 -9.48
N ILE A 103 1.45 -11.76 -9.69
CA ILE A 103 0.45 -12.79 -10.00
C ILE A 103 0.83 -13.52 -11.29
N GLN A 104 1.19 -12.78 -12.32
CA GLN A 104 1.61 -13.35 -13.60
C GLN A 104 2.88 -14.19 -13.45
N LEU A 105 3.88 -13.66 -12.76
CA LEU A 105 5.14 -14.34 -12.56
C LEU A 105 4.97 -15.62 -11.73
N ALA A 106 4.28 -15.55 -10.62
CA ALA A 106 4.01 -16.71 -9.77
C ALA A 106 3.24 -17.80 -10.54
N SER A 107 2.26 -17.39 -11.35
CA SER A 107 1.50 -18.29 -12.22
C SER A 107 2.41 -19.01 -13.21
N GLN A 108 3.29 -18.28 -13.88
CA GLN A 108 4.24 -18.84 -14.85
C GLN A 108 5.19 -19.84 -14.21
N GLU A 109 5.58 -19.60 -12.97
CA GLU A 109 6.48 -20.49 -12.24
C GLU A 109 5.76 -21.64 -11.53
N GLY A 110 4.43 -21.66 -11.58
CA GLY A 110 3.63 -22.69 -10.93
C GLY A 110 3.55 -22.53 -9.41
N ASP A 111 3.92 -21.37 -8.88
CA ASP A 111 3.80 -21.05 -7.45
C ASP A 111 2.43 -20.45 -7.17
N PHE A 112 1.44 -21.30 -7.10
CA PHE A 112 0.04 -20.88 -6.92
C PHE A 112 -0.25 -20.32 -5.52
N THR A 113 0.53 -20.70 -4.52
CA THR A 113 0.38 -20.16 -3.17
C THR A 113 0.85 -18.71 -3.11
N THR A 114 1.98 -18.38 -3.71
CA THR A 114 2.44 -16.99 -3.82
C THR A 114 1.49 -16.18 -4.70
N ARG A 115 0.99 -16.75 -5.78
CA ARG A 115 -0.02 -16.12 -6.62
C ARG A 115 -1.25 -15.73 -5.80
N ARG A 116 -1.77 -16.65 -4.99
CA ARG A 116 -2.95 -16.40 -4.16
C ARG A 116 -2.68 -15.29 -3.14
N LEU A 117 -1.52 -15.28 -2.52
CA LEU A 117 -1.11 -14.22 -1.60
C LEU A 117 -1.14 -12.85 -2.30
N PHE A 118 -0.55 -12.77 -3.49
CA PHE A 118 -0.59 -11.53 -4.28
C PHE A 118 -2.02 -11.13 -4.66
N GLU A 119 -2.88 -12.07 -5.01
CA GLU A 119 -4.28 -11.79 -5.34
C GLU A 119 -5.03 -11.24 -4.12
N ASP A 120 -4.82 -11.81 -2.94
CA ASP A 120 -5.44 -11.35 -1.70
C ASP A 120 -5.01 -9.92 -1.35
N ILE A 121 -3.71 -9.65 -1.44
CA ILE A 121 -3.17 -8.31 -1.18
C ILE A 121 -3.65 -7.31 -2.23
N LEU A 122 -3.66 -7.69 -3.51
CA LEU A 122 -4.17 -6.85 -4.59
C LEU A 122 -5.60 -6.39 -4.30
N GLY A 123 -6.47 -7.29 -3.86
CA GLY A 123 -7.84 -6.95 -3.49
C GLY A 123 -7.92 -5.91 -2.38
N GLU A 124 -7.03 -5.97 -1.40
CA GLU A 124 -6.97 -4.98 -0.33
C GLU A 124 -6.41 -3.64 -0.80
N GLU A 125 -5.38 -3.66 -1.65
CA GLU A 125 -4.82 -2.43 -2.23
C GLU A 125 -5.86 -1.70 -3.11
N GLU A 126 -6.70 -2.44 -3.82
CA GLU A 126 -7.80 -1.85 -4.58
C GLU A 126 -8.81 -1.16 -3.67
N LYS A 127 -9.06 -1.69 -2.48
CA LYS A 127 -9.92 -1.03 -1.48
C LYS A 127 -9.26 0.24 -0.93
N HIS A 128 -7.95 0.20 -0.69
CA HIS A 128 -7.21 1.37 -0.19
C HIS A 128 -7.26 2.52 -1.20
N ILE A 129 -6.97 2.23 -2.47
CA ILE A 129 -6.98 3.28 -3.50
C ILE A 129 -8.38 3.86 -3.71
N ASP A 130 -9.41 3.02 -3.64
CA ASP A 130 -10.80 3.47 -3.72
C ASP A 130 -11.14 4.41 -2.56
N THR A 131 -10.74 4.06 -1.34
CA THR A 131 -10.95 4.90 -0.17
C THR A 131 -10.26 6.26 -0.31
N PHE A 132 -8.98 6.27 -0.68
CA PHE A 132 -8.24 7.51 -0.87
C PHE A 132 -8.84 8.37 -1.99
N GLY A 133 -9.28 7.74 -3.07
CA GLY A 133 -9.93 8.43 -4.18
C GLY A 133 -11.24 9.10 -3.76
N LYS A 134 -12.06 8.41 -2.99
CA LYS A 134 -13.34 8.96 -2.49
C LYS A 134 -13.11 10.12 -1.52
N LEU A 135 -12.11 10.02 -0.65
CA LEU A 135 -11.74 11.13 0.23
C LEU A 135 -11.30 12.36 -0.57
N LEU A 136 -10.50 12.17 -1.61
CA LEU A 136 -10.06 13.25 -2.49
C LEU A 136 -11.23 13.93 -3.21
N VAL A 137 -12.16 13.16 -3.75
CA VAL A 137 -13.35 13.70 -4.41
C VAL A 137 -14.15 14.57 -3.42
N GLY A 138 -14.35 14.12 -2.21
CA GLY A 138 -15.07 14.87 -1.18
C GLY A 138 -14.40 16.20 -0.83
N MET A 139 -13.08 16.30 -0.96
CA MET A 139 -12.31 17.50 -0.61
C MET A 139 -12.11 18.45 -1.79
N THR A 140 -12.15 17.96 -3.02
CA THR A 140 -11.82 18.73 -4.24
C THR A 140 -13.00 18.95 -5.14
N SER A 141 -14.16 18.31 -4.91
CA SER A 141 -15.34 18.42 -5.76
C SER A 141 -16.00 19.78 -5.64
N PRO A 142 -16.39 20.41 -6.76
CA PRO A 142 -17.14 21.69 -6.73
C PRO A 142 -18.53 21.55 -6.10
N PHE A 143 -19.07 20.34 -6.04
CA PHE A 143 -20.38 20.07 -5.44
C PHE A 143 -20.37 20.13 -3.91
N THR A 144 -19.21 20.25 -3.28
CA THR A 144 -19.09 20.43 -1.84
C THR A 144 -19.18 21.91 -1.43
N GLN A 145 -19.29 22.81 -2.40
CA GLN A 145 -19.35 24.25 -2.12
C GLN A 145 -20.73 24.68 -1.62
N PRO A 146 -20.78 25.52 -0.57
CA PRO A 146 -22.05 26.01 -0.07
C PRO A 146 -22.82 26.83 -1.11
N GLY A 147 -24.15 26.72 -1.09
CA GLY A 147 -25.01 27.52 -1.94
C GLY A 147 -25.28 26.96 -3.33
N LEU A 148 -24.83 25.78 -3.60
CA LEU A 148 -25.14 25.11 -4.88
C LEU A 148 -26.39 24.23 -4.79
#